data_6e8afb4b999967768c8b98e8a31f4c45
#
_entry.id   6e8afb4b999967768c8b98e8a31f4c45
#
_cell.length_a   1.000
_cell.length_b   1.000
_cell.length_c   1.000
_cell.angle_alpha   90.00
_cell.angle_beta   90.00
_cell.angle_gamma   90.00
#
_symmetry.space_group_name_H-M   'P 1'
#
loop_
_entity.id
_entity.type
_entity.pdbx_description
1 polymer ?
#
loop_
_entity_poly.entity_id
_entity_poly.type
_entity_poly.pdbx_seq_one_letter_code
_entity_poly.pdbx_strand_id
1 'polypeptide(L)'
;MSLNQAIPLNLNAAGERKLNMQPLILDGKTLSRTIEGELAQKVALIKEKTGDVPALATILVGDNPASVTYVRMKGNACARVGLRSIKVEMPENTTTAQLLEKINQLNNQPQVCGILLQHP
;
A
#
# COMPACT_ATOMS: atom_id res chain seq x y z
N MET A 1 17.08 -9.11 -6.94
CA MET A 1 17.67 -7.77 -6.82
C MET A 1 19.04 -7.91 -6.19
N SER A 2 20.11 -7.72 -6.94
CA SER A 2 21.46 -7.81 -6.41
C SER A 2 21.77 -6.57 -5.59
N LEU A 3 22.03 -6.74 -4.28
CA LEU A 3 22.47 -5.67 -3.38
C LEU A 3 23.96 -5.32 -3.56
N ASN A 4 24.64 -5.96 -4.51
CA ASN A 4 26.09 -5.81 -4.76
C ASN A 4 26.35 -5.00 -6.04
N GLN A 5 25.74 -3.83 -6.19
CA GLN A 5 26.32 -2.85 -7.09
C GLN A 5 27.44 -2.14 -6.33
N ALA A 6 28.68 -2.57 -6.61
CA ALA A 6 29.86 -1.84 -6.16
C ALA A 6 29.73 -0.38 -6.60
N ILE A 7 29.82 0.55 -5.65
CA ILE A 7 29.87 1.99 -5.95
C ILE A 7 31.11 2.20 -6.84
N PRO A 8 30.98 2.70 -8.09
CA PRO A 8 32.13 2.87 -8.94
C PRO A 8 33.13 3.82 -8.30
N LEU A 9 34.38 3.37 -8.20
CA LEU A 9 35.48 4.20 -7.74
C LEU A 9 35.73 5.29 -8.78
N ASN A 10 35.27 6.49 -8.49
CA ASN A 10 35.55 7.64 -9.33
C ASN A 10 36.87 8.24 -8.84
N LEU A 11 37.96 7.98 -9.55
CA LEU A 11 39.29 8.53 -9.26
C LEU A 11 39.51 9.76 -10.13
N ASN A 12 40.14 10.80 -9.55
CA ASN A 12 40.63 11.92 -10.33
C ASN A 12 41.93 11.54 -11.08
N ALA A 13 42.47 12.46 -11.91
CA ALA A 13 43.67 12.23 -12.67
C ALA A 13 44.91 11.92 -11.81
N ALA A 14 44.89 12.22 -10.51
CA ALA A 14 45.96 11.92 -9.55
C ALA A 14 45.75 10.56 -8.84
N GLY A 15 44.69 9.79 -9.18
CA GLY A 15 44.36 8.51 -8.53
C GLY A 15 43.73 8.65 -7.17
N GLU A 16 43.28 9.84 -6.77
CA GLU A 16 42.62 10.10 -5.52
C GLU A 16 41.11 9.85 -5.64
N ARG A 17 40.51 9.31 -4.57
CA ARG A 17 39.06 9.12 -4.50
C ARG A 17 38.33 10.46 -4.60
N LYS A 18 37.63 10.68 -5.70
CA LYS A 18 36.69 11.78 -5.80
C LYS A 18 35.43 11.43 -5.03
N LEU A 19 35.20 12.09 -3.90
CA LEU A 19 33.92 12.00 -3.20
C LEU A 19 32.83 12.49 -4.16
N ASN A 20 31.90 11.62 -4.48
CA ASN A 20 30.71 12.03 -5.19
C ASN A 20 29.86 12.82 -4.22
N MET A 21 29.89 14.17 -4.34
CA MET A 21 29.19 15.11 -3.46
C MET A 21 27.69 15.20 -3.76
N GLN A 22 27.17 14.41 -4.70
CA GLN A 22 25.74 14.38 -5.00
C GLN A 22 25.01 13.58 -3.94
N PRO A 23 23.90 14.12 -3.37
CA PRO A 23 23.09 13.39 -2.42
C PRO A 23 22.44 12.17 -3.06
N LEU A 24 22.34 11.07 -2.31
CA LEU A 24 21.53 9.93 -2.68
C LEU A 24 20.05 10.31 -2.55
N ILE A 25 19.31 10.21 -3.67
CA ILE A 25 17.88 10.44 -3.67
C ILE A 25 17.16 9.13 -3.39
N LEU A 26 16.44 9.08 -2.27
CA LEU A 26 15.53 7.98 -1.94
C LEU A 26 14.18 8.27 -2.60
N ASP A 27 14.04 7.87 -3.86
CA ASP A 27 12.85 8.13 -4.66
C ASP A 27 11.71 7.16 -4.32
N GLY A 28 10.90 7.53 -3.33
CA GLY A 28 9.73 6.77 -2.90
C GLY A 28 8.66 6.61 -3.98
N LYS A 29 8.53 7.57 -4.88
CA LYS A 29 7.57 7.51 -5.98
C LYS A 29 7.91 6.40 -6.97
N THR A 30 9.17 6.29 -7.36
CA THR A 30 9.64 5.22 -8.25
C THR A 30 9.52 3.86 -7.58
N LEU A 31 9.92 3.74 -6.32
CA LEU A 31 9.79 2.51 -5.55
C LEU A 31 8.32 2.07 -5.42
N SER A 32 7.43 3.01 -5.11
CA SER A 32 5.99 2.75 -5.01
C SER A 32 5.41 2.18 -6.32
N ARG A 33 5.78 2.76 -7.46
CA ARG A 33 5.34 2.27 -8.78
C ARG A 33 5.85 0.86 -9.07
N THR A 34 7.09 0.57 -8.72
CA THR A 34 7.68 -0.77 -8.88
C THR A 34 6.90 -1.79 -8.04
N ILE A 35 6.65 -1.48 -6.77
CA ILE A 35 5.88 -2.35 -5.87
C ILE A 35 4.44 -2.55 -6.37
N GLU A 36 3.77 -1.50 -6.82
CA GLU A 36 2.41 -1.60 -7.38
C GLU A 36 2.41 -2.51 -8.63
N GLY A 37 3.41 -2.42 -9.50
CA GLY A 37 3.56 -3.31 -10.66
C GLY A 37 3.72 -4.78 -10.27
N GLU A 38 4.56 -5.07 -9.29
CA GLU A 38 4.75 -6.43 -8.76
C GLU A 38 3.47 -6.98 -8.11
N LEU A 39 2.77 -6.14 -7.34
CA LEU A 39 1.50 -6.51 -6.72
C LEU A 39 0.41 -6.80 -7.76
N ALA A 40 0.32 -5.98 -8.81
CA ALA A 40 -0.64 -6.18 -9.89
C ALA A 40 -0.44 -7.56 -10.57
N GLN A 41 0.81 -7.96 -10.79
CA GLN A 41 1.13 -9.29 -11.33
C GLN A 41 0.70 -10.41 -10.39
N LYS A 42 0.96 -10.28 -9.09
CA LYS A 42 0.55 -11.27 -8.07
C LYS A 42 -0.98 -11.39 -7.99
N VAL A 43 -1.69 -10.27 -8.02
CA VAL A 43 -3.16 -10.26 -8.01
C VAL A 43 -3.73 -10.94 -9.26
N ALA A 44 -3.16 -10.66 -10.43
CA ALA A 44 -3.55 -11.31 -11.68
C ALA A 44 -3.39 -12.84 -11.61
N LEU A 45 -2.28 -13.33 -11.04
CA LEU A 45 -2.04 -14.76 -10.84
C LEU A 45 -3.05 -15.39 -9.88
N ILE A 46 -3.40 -14.70 -8.80
CA ILE A 46 -4.43 -15.17 -7.85
C ILE A 46 -5.77 -15.28 -8.56
N LYS A 47 -6.16 -14.26 -9.32
CA LYS A 47 -7.40 -14.28 -10.11
C LYS A 47 -7.44 -15.44 -11.10
N GLU A 48 -6.34 -15.68 -11.78
CA GLU A 48 -6.22 -16.80 -12.74
C GLU A 48 -6.42 -18.15 -12.05
N LYS A 49 -5.81 -18.34 -10.87
CA LYS A 49 -5.85 -19.59 -10.12
C LYS A 49 -7.16 -19.83 -9.37
N THR A 50 -7.79 -18.79 -8.86
CA THR A 50 -8.94 -18.90 -7.95
C THR A 50 -10.25 -18.42 -8.57
N GLY A 51 -10.19 -17.67 -9.67
CA GLY A 51 -11.35 -17.01 -10.30
C GLY A 51 -11.83 -15.76 -9.57
N ASP A 52 -11.20 -15.38 -8.47
CA ASP A 52 -11.55 -14.18 -7.67
C ASP A 52 -10.31 -13.38 -7.28
N VAL A 53 -10.54 -12.15 -6.83
CA VAL A 53 -9.47 -11.24 -6.38
C VAL A 53 -9.61 -10.96 -4.89
N PRO A 54 -8.47 -10.77 -4.17
CA PRO A 54 -8.50 -10.39 -2.76
C PRO A 54 -9.16 -9.03 -2.57
N ALA A 55 -9.86 -8.86 -1.45
CA ALA A 55 -10.47 -7.59 -1.07
C ALA A 55 -9.77 -6.98 0.15
N LEU A 56 -9.50 -5.69 0.08
CA LEU A 56 -9.10 -4.86 1.22
C LEU A 56 -10.33 -4.10 1.72
N ALA A 57 -10.69 -4.32 2.97
CA ALA A 57 -11.73 -3.54 3.64
C ALA A 57 -11.08 -2.36 4.37
N THR A 58 -11.57 -1.15 4.13
CA THR A 58 -11.13 0.06 4.83
C THR A 58 -12.29 0.62 5.62
N ILE A 59 -12.11 0.72 6.93
CA ILE A 59 -13.12 1.27 7.85
C ILE A 59 -12.79 2.73 8.12
N LEU A 60 -13.77 3.59 7.92
CA LEU A 60 -13.73 5.01 8.27
C LEU A 60 -14.81 5.29 9.31
N VAL A 61 -14.41 5.78 10.48
CA VAL A 61 -15.31 6.24 11.53
C VAL A 61 -15.33 7.76 11.52
N GLY A 62 -16.52 8.35 11.31
CA GLY A 62 -16.67 9.78 11.14
C GLY A 62 -16.30 10.26 9.73
N ASP A 63 -16.11 11.56 9.59
CA ASP A 63 -15.96 12.25 8.30
C ASP A 63 -14.76 13.21 8.26
N ASN A 64 -13.75 12.98 9.08
CA ASN A 64 -12.54 13.80 9.07
C ASN A 64 -11.97 13.90 7.64
N PRO A 65 -11.79 15.12 7.09
CA PRO A 65 -11.43 15.31 5.68
C PRO A 65 -10.11 14.66 5.27
N ALA A 66 -9.12 14.66 6.18
CA ALA A 66 -7.85 13.99 5.91
C ALA A 66 -8.03 12.46 5.82
N SER A 67 -8.81 11.89 6.74
CA SER A 67 -9.12 10.44 6.74
C SER A 67 -9.92 10.03 5.51
N VAL A 68 -10.91 10.82 5.10
CA VAL A 68 -11.66 10.61 3.85
C VAL A 68 -10.73 10.58 2.64
N THR A 69 -9.79 11.54 2.58
CA THR A 69 -8.81 11.61 1.50
C THR A 69 -7.92 10.37 1.46
N TYR A 70 -7.39 9.92 2.60
CA TYR A 70 -6.55 8.73 2.68
C TYR A 70 -7.30 7.45 2.30
N VAL A 71 -8.56 7.31 2.73
CA VAL A 71 -9.41 6.17 2.33
C VAL A 71 -9.61 6.15 0.81
N ARG A 72 -9.87 7.32 0.21
CA ARG A 72 -9.98 7.43 -1.25
C ARG A 72 -8.68 7.05 -1.96
N MET A 73 -7.53 7.52 -1.47
CA MET A 73 -6.22 7.18 -2.04
C MET A 73 -5.95 5.68 -1.98
N LYS A 74 -6.30 5.02 -0.87
CA LYS A 74 -6.17 3.56 -0.72
C LYS A 74 -7.08 2.80 -1.70
N GLY A 75 -8.32 3.26 -1.88
CA GLY A 75 -9.23 2.68 -2.86
C GLY A 75 -8.67 2.80 -4.29
N ASN A 76 -8.11 3.95 -4.65
CA ASN A 76 -7.48 4.15 -5.94
C ASN A 76 -6.25 3.25 -6.13
N ALA A 77 -5.44 3.07 -5.09
CA ALA A 77 -4.30 2.16 -5.12
C ALA A 77 -4.75 0.70 -5.33
N CYS A 78 -5.79 0.26 -4.63
CA CYS A 78 -6.39 -1.06 -4.84
C CYS A 78 -6.83 -1.24 -6.30
N ALA A 79 -7.51 -0.25 -6.88
CA ALA A 79 -7.94 -0.31 -8.28
C ALA A 79 -6.75 -0.44 -9.25
N ARG A 80 -5.66 0.30 -9.01
CA ARG A 80 -4.46 0.22 -9.88
C ARG A 80 -3.81 -1.17 -9.87
N VAL A 81 -3.82 -1.87 -8.75
CA VAL A 81 -3.24 -3.22 -8.64
C VAL A 81 -4.24 -4.35 -8.88
N GLY A 82 -5.51 -4.04 -9.12
CA GLY A 82 -6.56 -5.03 -9.40
C GLY A 82 -7.20 -5.66 -8.16
N LEU A 83 -6.93 -5.14 -6.95
CA LEU A 83 -7.61 -5.55 -5.73
C LEU A 83 -9.03 -4.99 -5.67
N ARG A 84 -9.93 -5.74 -5.03
CA ARG A 84 -11.24 -5.21 -4.65
C ARG A 84 -11.11 -4.33 -3.42
N SER A 85 -11.73 -3.16 -3.43
CA SER A 85 -11.80 -2.26 -2.28
C SER A 85 -13.21 -2.26 -1.69
N ILE A 86 -13.32 -2.54 -0.41
CA ILE A 86 -14.57 -2.46 0.35
C ILE A 86 -14.46 -1.28 1.31
N LYS A 87 -15.24 -0.24 1.07
CA LYS A 87 -15.30 0.92 1.96
C LYS A 87 -16.42 0.73 2.96
N VAL A 88 -16.08 0.79 4.24
CA VAL A 88 -17.02 0.70 5.36
C VAL A 88 -17.04 2.04 6.08
N GLU A 89 -18.15 2.75 6.02
CA GLU A 89 -18.35 4.01 6.70
C GLU A 89 -19.21 3.80 7.95
N MET A 90 -18.73 4.30 9.08
CA MET A 90 -19.41 4.23 10.36
C MET A 90 -19.55 5.64 10.94
N PRO A 91 -20.64 5.94 11.62
CA PRO A 91 -20.86 7.27 12.18
C PRO A 91 -19.84 7.60 13.28
N GLU A 92 -19.59 8.90 13.50
CA GLU A 92 -18.62 9.38 14.49
C GLU A 92 -18.88 8.87 15.91
N ASN A 93 -20.14 8.70 16.26
CA ASN A 93 -20.56 8.18 17.57
C ASN A 93 -20.49 6.63 17.69
N THR A 94 -19.81 5.96 16.77
CA THR A 94 -19.60 4.52 16.82
C THR A 94 -18.83 4.13 18.07
N THR A 95 -19.37 3.18 18.83
CA THR A 95 -18.71 2.65 20.01
C THR A 95 -17.62 1.64 19.64
N THR A 96 -16.68 1.41 20.56
CA THR A 96 -15.67 0.36 20.41
C THR A 96 -16.30 -1.01 20.14
N ALA A 97 -17.37 -1.34 20.88
CA ALA A 97 -18.08 -2.61 20.69
C ALA A 97 -18.66 -2.75 19.28
N GLN A 98 -19.28 -1.71 18.76
CA GLN A 98 -19.81 -1.69 17.38
C GLN A 98 -18.70 -1.82 16.33
N LEU A 99 -17.57 -1.17 16.55
CA LEU A 99 -16.41 -1.29 15.66
C LEU A 99 -15.84 -2.71 15.67
N LEU A 100 -15.68 -3.32 16.83
CA LEU A 100 -15.19 -4.70 16.97
C LEU A 100 -16.15 -5.71 16.31
N GLU A 101 -17.45 -5.51 16.46
CA GLU A 101 -18.47 -6.31 15.77
C GLU A 101 -18.31 -6.22 14.25
N LYS A 102 -18.13 -5.00 13.72
CA LYS A 102 -17.92 -4.80 12.29
C LYS A 102 -16.64 -5.48 11.79
N ILE A 103 -15.55 -5.39 12.54
CA ILE A 103 -14.30 -6.08 12.23
C ILE A 103 -14.51 -7.60 12.21
N ASN A 104 -15.22 -8.12 13.20
CA ASN A 104 -15.53 -9.55 13.26
C ASN A 104 -16.40 -10.02 12.07
N GLN A 105 -17.38 -9.23 11.65
CA GLN A 105 -18.19 -9.50 10.46
C GLN A 105 -17.31 -9.55 9.19
N LEU A 106 -16.37 -8.61 9.05
CA LEU A 106 -15.44 -8.58 7.91
C LEU A 106 -14.47 -9.77 7.94
N ASN A 107 -13.98 -10.16 9.11
CA ASN A 107 -13.11 -11.33 9.27
C ASN A 107 -13.77 -12.64 8.84
N ASN A 108 -15.10 -12.72 8.92
CA ASN A 108 -15.88 -13.88 8.51
C ASN A 108 -16.23 -13.89 7.01
N GLN A 109 -15.82 -12.88 6.25
CA GLN A 109 -16.01 -12.83 4.80
C GLN A 109 -14.77 -13.41 4.09
N PRO A 110 -14.90 -14.54 3.39
CA PRO A 110 -13.74 -15.22 2.77
C PRO A 110 -12.96 -14.37 1.77
N GLN A 111 -13.62 -13.44 1.09
CA GLN A 111 -13.01 -12.55 0.12
C GLN A 111 -12.19 -11.42 0.74
N VAL A 112 -12.41 -11.11 2.03
CA VAL A 112 -11.66 -10.06 2.74
C VAL A 112 -10.35 -10.62 3.22
N CYS A 113 -9.25 -10.13 2.64
CA CYS A 113 -7.89 -10.57 2.94
C CYS A 113 -7.13 -9.60 3.86
N GLY A 114 -7.66 -8.40 4.02
CA GLY A 114 -7.08 -7.39 4.92
C GLY A 114 -8.13 -6.39 5.37
N ILE A 115 -7.95 -5.87 6.57
CA ILE A 115 -8.80 -4.82 7.16
C ILE A 115 -7.89 -3.69 7.63
N LEU A 116 -8.24 -2.48 7.27
CA LEU A 116 -7.54 -1.28 7.70
C LEU A 116 -8.53 -0.31 8.33
N LEU A 117 -8.27 0.06 9.59
CA LEU A 117 -8.97 1.15 10.26
C LEU A 117 -8.21 2.45 10.03
N GLN A 118 -8.83 3.39 9.33
CA GLN A 118 -8.27 4.72 9.15
C GLN A 118 -8.60 5.57 10.38
N HIS A 119 -7.55 5.97 11.07
CA HIS A 119 -7.62 6.86 12.23
C HIS A 119 -7.11 8.24 11.87
N PRO A 120 -7.71 9.32 12.38
CA PRO A 120 -7.24 10.70 12.18
C PRO A 120 -5.86 10.94 12.76
#